data_e205066c348c91e04eb93eede76d1630
#
_entry.id   e205066c348c91e04eb93eede76d1630
#
_cell.length_a   1.000
_cell.length_b   1.000
_cell.length_c   1.000
_cell.angle_alpha   90.00
_cell.angle_beta   90.00
_cell.angle_gamma   90.00
#
_symmetry.space_group_name_H-M   'P 1'
#
loop_
_entity.id
_entity.type
_entity.pdbx_description
1 polymer ?
#
loop_
_entity_poly.entity_id
_entity_poly.type
_entity_poly.pdbx_seq_one_letter_code
_entity_poly.pdbx_strand_id
1 'polypeptide(L)'
;MTVKKIFGFGVKIAIAGVVILFLGIQSLNFFQFVFPPEQWYYAYLGFGLTSGAVIAYLIIFVTDSDTPLKKAIAIAMVALSILGEVLTAGFGMQVEAWQNQSLVLAEADFAFMVLAVQILGFANGLAMVMYFAGDKIIEAFGDADGDGIPNIFDADYKKKLISYASETKTVNPSQPS
;
A
#
# COMPACT_ATOMS: atom_id res chain seq x y z
N MET A 1 11.86 31.20 -2.70
CA MET A 1 11.46 30.53 -1.45
C MET A 1 12.29 31.08 -0.31
N THR A 2 11.70 31.62 0.75
CA THR A 2 12.43 32.33 1.84
C THR A 2 13.20 31.32 2.68
N VAL A 3 14.43 31.62 3.14
CA VAL A 3 15.28 30.78 3.99
C VAL A 3 14.51 30.19 5.19
N LYS A 4 13.61 30.99 5.78
CA LYS A 4 12.73 30.56 6.87
C LYS A 4 11.77 29.41 6.50
N LYS A 5 11.29 29.34 5.25
CA LYS A 5 10.44 28.24 4.74
C LYS A 5 11.24 26.97 4.50
N ILE A 6 12.48 27.10 4.01
CA ILE A 6 13.38 25.94 3.77
C ILE A 6 13.78 25.31 5.11
N PHE A 7 14.16 26.15 6.10
CA PHE A 7 14.51 25.68 7.44
C PHE A 7 13.33 24.98 8.13
N GLY A 8 12.14 25.61 8.09
CA GLY A 8 10.93 24.99 8.67
C GLY A 8 10.53 23.67 8.00
N PHE A 9 10.75 23.51 6.70
CA PHE A 9 10.52 22.27 5.98
C PHE A 9 11.54 21.19 6.37
N GLY A 10 12.82 21.55 6.45
CA GLY A 10 13.88 20.64 6.89
C GLY A 10 13.66 20.08 8.30
N VAL A 11 13.24 20.92 9.24
CA VAL A 11 12.91 20.50 10.61
C VAL A 11 11.73 19.52 10.63
N LYS A 12 10.67 19.76 9.84
CA LYS A 12 9.53 18.83 9.75
C LYS A 12 9.93 17.47 9.20
N ILE A 13 10.77 17.45 8.16
CA ILE A 13 11.29 16.18 7.60
C ILE A 13 12.14 15.44 8.63
N ALA A 14 13.01 16.14 9.35
CA ALA A 14 13.86 15.54 10.38
C ALA A 14 13.01 14.91 11.49
N ILE A 15 11.99 15.63 11.98
CA ILE A 15 11.08 15.09 13.01
C ILE A 15 10.32 13.88 12.49
N ALA A 16 9.76 13.96 11.28
CA ALA A 16 9.06 12.82 10.66
C ALA A 16 10.00 11.60 10.50
N GLY A 17 11.25 11.82 10.07
CA GLY A 17 12.26 10.78 9.95
C GLY A 17 12.58 10.08 11.28
N VAL A 18 12.72 10.87 12.37
CA VAL A 18 12.96 10.33 13.72
C VAL A 18 11.76 9.50 14.20
N VAL A 19 10.53 9.97 13.96
CA VAL A 19 9.32 9.23 14.33
C VAL A 19 9.21 7.91 13.56
N ILE A 20 9.42 7.94 12.24
CA ILE A 20 9.41 6.73 11.41
C ILE A 20 10.50 5.75 11.83
N LEU A 21 11.70 6.23 12.12
CA LEU A 21 12.80 5.39 12.60
C LEU A 21 12.46 4.73 13.94
N PHE A 22 11.91 5.51 14.88
CA PHE A 22 11.51 4.98 16.19
C PHE A 22 10.42 3.90 16.05
N LEU A 23 9.35 4.19 15.30
CA LEU A 23 8.28 3.22 15.05
C LEU A 23 8.82 1.97 14.34
N GLY A 24 9.72 2.15 13.36
CA GLY A 24 10.35 1.05 12.65
C GLY A 24 11.18 0.14 13.55
N ILE A 25 11.96 0.69 14.49
CA ILE A 25 12.72 -0.10 15.46
C ILE A 25 11.76 -0.93 16.34
N GLN A 26 10.66 -0.32 16.82
CA GLN A 26 9.69 -1.02 17.65
C GLN A 26 8.95 -2.11 16.86
N SER A 27 8.58 -1.85 15.61
CA SER A 27 8.01 -2.87 14.73
C SER A 27 8.98 -4.03 14.50
N LEU A 28 10.25 -3.75 14.28
CA LEU A 28 11.28 -4.79 14.13
C LEU A 28 11.41 -5.64 15.40
N ASN A 29 11.41 -5.03 16.59
CA ASN A 29 11.43 -5.74 17.87
C ASN A 29 10.25 -6.72 17.99
N PHE A 30 9.05 -6.31 17.59
CA PHE A 30 7.89 -7.21 17.56
C PHE A 30 8.11 -8.40 16.64
N PHE A 31 8.56 -8.18 15.41
CA PHE A 31 8.79 -9.28 14.47
C PHE A 31 9.92 -10.21 14.90
N GLN A 32 11.00 -9.68 15.49
CA GLN A 32 12.07 -10.49 16.05
C GLN A 32 11.63 -11.31 17.28
N PHE A 33 10.62 -10.84 18.00
CA PHE A 33 10.02 -11.62 19.07
C PHE A 33 9.12 -12.75 18.56
N VAL A 34 8.36 -12.50 17.48
CA VAL A 34 7.49 -13.50 16.84
C VAL A 34 8.29 -14.62 16.18
N PHE A 35 9.43 -14.30 15.57
CA PHE A 35 10.26 -15.25 14.84
C PHE A 35 11.53 -15.60 15.63
N PRO A 36 11.88 -16.90 15.74
CA PRO A 36 13.15 -17.31 16.39
C PRO A 36 14.35 -16.79 15.58
N PRO A 37 15.56 -16.68 16.20
CA PRO A 37 16.74 -16.11 15.57
C PRO A 37 17.10 -16.71 14.22
N GLU A 38 16.88 -18.01 14.03
CA GLU A 38 17.15 -18.71 12.76
C GLU A 38 16.24 -18.27 11.63
N GLN A 39 15.14 -17.61 11.96
CA GLN A 39 14.10 -17.14 11.04
C GLN A 39 13.98 -15.60 10.99
N TRP A 40 14.96 -14.85 11.50
CA TRP A 40 14.93 -13.39 11.51
C TRP A 40 14.82 -12.74 10.12
N TYR A 41 15.14 -13.48 9.06
CA TYR A 41 14.85 -12.98 7.70
C TYR A 41 13.36 -12.72 7.47
N TYR A 42 12.47 -13.49 8.11
CA TYR A 42 11.03 -13.19 8.11
C TYR A 42 10.69 -11.94 8.94
N ALA A 43 11.41 -11.69 10.03
CA ALA A 43 11.26 -10.47 10.80
C ALA A 43 11.61 -9.23 9.98
N TYR A 44 12.72 -9.27 9.22
CA TYR A 44 13.10 -8.18 8.31
C TYR A 44 12.14 -8.01 7.15
N LEU A 45 11.56 -9.09 6.62
CA LEU A 45 10.51 -9.01 5.61
C LEU A 45 9.23 -8.39 6.18
N GLY A 46 8.79 -8.80 7.38
CA GLY A 46 7.64 -8.23 8.07
C GLY A 46 7.83 -6.72 8.31
N PHE A 47 8.98 -6.33 8.82
CA PHE A 47 9.36 -4.93 8.98
C PHE A 47 9.33 -4.16 7.64
N GLY A 48 9.90 -4.73 6.58
CA GLY A 48 9.86 -4.12 5.24
C GLY A 48 8.45 -3.95 4.68
N LEU A 49 7.56 -4.92 4.95
CA LEU A 49 6.17 -4.87 4.52
C LEU A 49 5.31 -3.86 5.30
N THR A 50 5.69 -3.51 6.54
CA THR A 50 5.01 -2.47 7.32
C THR A 50 5.64 -1.11 7.11
N SER A 51 6.85 -0.89 7.61
CA SER A 51 7.55 0.41 7.56
C SER A 51 7.93 0.84 6.13
N GLY A 52 8.39 -0.10 5.30
CA GLY A 52 8.73 0.15 3.89
C GLY A 52 7.49 0.45 3.04
N ALA A 53 6.38 -0.21 3.32
CA ALA A 53 5.12 -0.01 2.60
C ALA A 53 4.57 1.42 2.77
N VAL A 54 4.70 2.03 3.94
CA VAL A 54 4.28 3.43 4.16
C VAL A 54 4.94 4.36 3.16
N ILE A 55 6.26 4.23 3.00
CA ILE A 55 7.04 5.08 2.07
C ILE A 55 6.67 4.77 0.62
N ALA A 56 6.63 3.48 0.27
CA ALA A 56 6.30 3.05 -1.09
C ALA A 56 4.92 3.53 -1.54
N TYR A 57 3.91 3.41 -0.68
CA TYR A 57 2.55 3.82 -1.01
C TYR A 57 2.35 5.33 -1.04
N LEU A 58 3.10 6.08 -0.23
CA LEU A 58 3.14 7.55 -0.36
C LEU A 58 3.73 7.96 -1.71
N ILE A 59 4.78 7.29 -2.18
CA ILE A 59 5.35 7.54 -3.52
C ILE A 59 4.30 7.22 -4.60
N ILE A 60 3.67 6.05 -4.56
CA ILE A 60 2.62 5.64 -5.50
C ILE A 60 1.47 6.66 -5.51
N PHE A 61 1.01 7.11 -4.33
CA PHE A 61 -0.05 8.11 -4.23
C PHE A 61 0.30 9.42 -4.94
N VAL A 62 1.56 9.86 -4.82
CA VAL A 62 2.01 11.14 -5.41
C VAL A 62 2.31 11.01 -6.91
N THR A 63 2.85 9.87 -7.36
CA THR A 63 3.44 9.74 -8.69
C THR A 63 2.56 8.99 -9.70
N ASP A 64 1.71 8.06 -9.25
CA ASP A 64 1.02 7.11 -10.13
C ASP A 64 -0.51 7.09 -9.96
N SER A 65 -1.06 7.90 -9.05
CA SER A 65 -2.51 7.94 -8.81
C SER A 65 -3.20 8.96 -9.72
N ASP A 66 -3.39 8.61 -10.98
CA ASP A 66 -3.95 9.48 -12.03
C ASP A 66 -5.50 9.50 -12.04
N THR A 67 -6.15 8.41 -11.66
CA THR A 67 -7.62 8.30 -11.63
C THR A 67 -8.19 8.48 -10.21
N PRO A 68 -9.47 8.92 -10.05
CA PRO A 68 -10.11 9.01 -8.74
C PRO A 68 -10.12 7.69 -7.96
N LEU A 69 -10.28 6.57 -8.66
CA LEU A 69 -10.27 5.24 -8.04
C LEU A 69 -8.87 4.89 -7.54
N LYS A 70 -7.83 5.05 -8.35
CA LYS A 70 -6.45 4.82 -7.93
C LYS A 70 -6.07 5.70 -6.75
N LYS A 71 -6.50 6.97 -6.73
CA LYS A 71 -6.31 7.87 -5.58
C LYS A 71 -6.97 7.31 -4.33
N ALA A 72 -8.22 6.87 -4.42
CA ALA A 72 -8.93 6.31 -3.27
C ALA A 72 -8.26 5.05 -2.73
N ILE A 73 -7.86 4.12 -3.62
CA ILE A 73 -7.15 2.90 -3.24
C ILE A 73 -5.78 3.24 -2.63
N ALA A 74 -5.01 4.15 -3.24
CA ALA A 74 -3.70 4.56 -2.71
C ALA A 74 -3.81 5.22 -1.33
N ILE A 75 -4.84 6.04 -1.08
CA ILE A 75 -5.13 6.58 0.26
C ILE A 75 -5.41 5.43 1.25
N ALA A 76 -6.22 4.45 0.86
CA ALA A 76 -6.52 3.29 1.71
C ALA A 76 -5.24 2.48 2.02
N MET A 77 -4.38 2.26 1.03
CA MET A 77 -3.08 1.57 1.21
C MET A 77 -2.18 2.33 2.19
N VAL A 78 -2.06 3.64 2.06
CA VAL A 78 -1.30 4.49 2.99
C VAL A 78 -1.87 4.41 4.40
N ALA A 79 -3.21 4.52 4.54
CA ALA A 79 -3.87 4.46 5.84
C ALA A 79 -3.68 3.09 6.52
N LEU A 80 -3.86 1.99 5.78
CA LEU A 80 -3.63 0.62 6.28
C LEU A 80 -2.17 0.40 6.69
N SER A 81 -1.21 0.93 5.93
CA SER A 81 0.20 0.80 6.25
C SER A 81 0.59 1.61 7.49
N ILE A 82 0.07 2.83 7.63
CA ILE A 82 0.28 3.63 8.86
C ILE A 82 -0.33 2.92 10.07
N LEU A 83 -1.55 2.38 9.94
CA LEU A 83 -2.20 1.63 11.00
C LEU A 83 -1.38 0.38 11.37
N GLY A 84 -0.90 -0.36 10.38
CA GLY A 84 -0.03 -1.52 10.56
C GLY A 84 1.25 -1.16 11.30
N GLU A 85 1.91 -0.07 10.91
CA GLU A 85 3.13 0.41 11.55
C GLU A 85 2.90 0.83 13.00
N VAL A 86 1.84 1.59 13.27
CA VAL A 86 1.50 2.03 14.64
C VAL A 86 1.18 0.84 15.55
N LEU A 87 0.44 -0.15 15.03
CA LEU A 87 0.09 -1.34 15.80
C LEU A 87 1.31 -2.23 16.05
N THR A 88 2.13 -2.51 15.05
CA THR A 88 3.33 -3.33 15.24
C THR A 88 4.34 -2.65 16.15
N ALA A 89 4.50 -1.34 16.08
CA ALA A 89 5.34 -0.58 17.00
C ALA A 89 4.78 -0.62 18.43
N GLY A 90 3.45 -0.47 18.60
CA GLY A 90 2.79 -0.61 19.91
C GLY A 90 2.98 -2.00 20.50
N PHE A 91 2.88 -3.06 19.71
CA PHE A 91 3.15 -4.43 20.13
C PHE A 91 4.64 -4.63 20.48
N GLY A 92 5.56 -4.03 19.72
CA GLY A 92 6.98 -4.06 20.04
C GLY A 92 7.28 -3.45 21.42
N MET A 93 6.67 -2.32 21.74
CA MET A 93 6.81 -1.71 23.07
C MET A 93 6.22 -2.59 24.19
N GLN A 94 5.11 -3.28 23.94
CA GLN A 94 4.52 -4.22 24.91
C GLN A 94 5.42 -5.44 25.13
N VAL A 95 6.00 -5.99 24.09
CA VAL A 95 6.98 -7.07 24.16
C VAL A 95 8.22 -6.66 24.95
N GLU A 96 8.76 -5.47 24.67
CA GLU A 96 9.89 -4.93 25.41
C GLU A 96 9.56 -4.74 26.92
N ALA A 97 8.39 -4.20 27.23
CA ALA A 97 7.92 -4.06 28.61
C ALA A 97 7.75 -5.43 29.31
N TRP A 98 7.28 -6.43 28.59
CA TRP A 98 7.17 -7.80 29.11
C TRP A 98 8.56 -8.42 29.35
N GLN A 99 9.49 -8.29 28.41
CA GLN A 99 10.86 -8.80 28.57
C GLN A 99 11.59 -8.14 29.76
N ASN A 100 11.30 -6.86 30.01
CA ASN A 100 11.82 -6.12 31.17
C ASN A 100 11.04 -6.36 32.47
N GLN A 101 10.13 -7.34 32.50
CA GLN A 101 9.30 -7.71 33.64
C GLN A 101 8.41 -6.58 34.20
N SER A 102 8.20 -5.52 33.42
CA SER A 102 7.31 -4.42 33.78
C SER A 102 5.83 -4.66 33.38
N LEU A 103 5.59 -5.68 32.57
CA LEU A 103 4.27 -6.10 32.11
C LEU A 103 4.19 -7.63 32.06
N VAL A 104 3.00 -8.20 32.32
CA VAL A 104 2.70 -9.62 32.08
C VAL A 104 1.93 -9.73 30.77
N LEU A 105 2.48 -10.46 29.80
CA LEU A 105 1.83 -10.73 28.53
C LEU A 105 1.13 -12.08 28.60
N ALA A 106 -0.20 -12.09 28.48
CA ALA A 106 -0.96 -13.31 28.39
C ALA A 106 -0.85 -13.94 26.99
N GLU A 107 -0.98 -15.28 26.91
CA GLU A 107 -0.97 -15.99 25.62
C GLU A 107 -2.06 -15.47 24.66
N ALA A 108 -3.24 -15.14 25.19
CA ALA A 108 -4.34 -14.56 24.42
C ALA A 108 -3.99 -13.20 23.82
N ASP A 109 -3.25 -12.34 24.55
CA ASP A 109 -2.82 -11.05 24.07
C ASP A 109 -1.81 -11.20 22.93
N PHE A 110 -0.88 -12.13 23.06
CA PHE A 110 0.09 -12.44 22.02
C PHE A 110 -0.60 -12.97 20.76
N ALA A 111 -1.54 -13.91 20.91
CA ALA A 111 -2.30 -14.44 19.77
C ALA A 111 -3.10 -13.33 19.07
N PHE A 112 -3.69 -12.41 19.83
CA PHE A 112 -4.37 -11.24 19.26
C PHE A 112 -3.43 -10.34 18.47
N MET A 113 -2.23 -10.04 18.99
CA MET A 113 -1.23 -9.23 18.28
C MET A 113 -0.85 -9.83 16.93
N VAL A 114 -0.55 -11.15 16.92
CA VAL A 114 -0.20 -11.86 15.68
C VAL A 114 -1.35 -11.85 14.68
N LEU A 115 -2.58 -12.14 15.13
CA LEU A 115 -3.76 -12.13 14.27
C LEU A 115 -4.04 -10.75 13.69
N ALA A 116 -3.93 -9.68 14.48
CA ALA A 116 -4.14 -8.32 14.03
C ALA A 116 -3.15 -7.94 12.91
N VAL A 117 -1.87 -8.29 13.05
CA VAL A 117 -0.85 -8.03 12.04
C VAL A 117 -1.11 -8.85 10.77
N GLN A 118 -1.55 -10.11 10.88
CA GLN A 118 -1.91 -10.94 9.72
C GLN A 118 -3.09 -10.36 8.95
N ILE A 119 -4.15 -9.92 9.64
CA ILE A 119 -5.33 -9.30 9.00
C ILE A 119 -4.92 -8.00 8.27
N LEU A 120 -4.12 -7.15 8.90
CA LEU A 120 -3.66 -5.92 8.28
C LEU A 120 -2.74 -6.17 7.07
N GLY A 121 -1.85 -7.15 7.17
CA GLY A 121 -0.99 -7.56 6.07
C GLY A 121 -1.81 -8.08 4.87
N PHE A 122 -2.82 -8.90 5.14
CA PHE A 122 -3.73 -9.39 4.11
C PHE A 122 -4.53 -8.25 3.46
N ALA A 123 -5.12 -7.36 4.27
CA ALA A 123 -5.88 -6.22 3.77
C ALA A 123 -5.03 -5.28 2.90
N ASN A 124 -3.77 -5.06 3.31
CA ASN A 124 -2.83 -4.25 2.56
C ASN A 124 -2.41 -4.91 1.23
N GLY A 125 -2.16 -6.22 1.25
CA GLY A 125 -1.89 -7.00 0.04
C GLY A 125 -3.07 -6.99 -0.93
N LEU A 126 -4.30 -7.12 -0.43
CA LEU A 126 -5.51 -7.04 -1.25
C LEU A 126 -5.67 -5.65 -1.89
N ALA A 127 -5.47 -4.59 -1.12
CA ALA A 127 -5.52 -3.21 -1.63
C ALA A 127 -4.47 -2.98 -2.73
N MET A 128 -3.27 -3.54 -2.59
CA MET A 128 -2.22 -3.50 -3.61
C MET A 128 -2.64 -4.22 -4.90
N VAL A 129 -3.23 -5.41 -4.79
CA VAL A 129 -3.76 -6.14 -5.95
C VAL A 129 -4.86 -5.32 -6.64
N MET A 130 -5.78 -4.73 -5.87
CA MET A 130 -6.83 -3.87 -6.42
C MET A 130 -6.26 -2.62 -7.09
N TYR A 131 -5.18 -2.05 -6.57
CA TYR A 131 -4.52 -0.90 -7.20
C TYR A 131 -3.97 -1.23 -8.59
N PHE A 132 -3.23 -2.33 -8.71
CA PHE A 132 -2.59 -2.71 -9.98
C PHE A 132 -3.55 -3.37 -10.98
N ALA A 133 -4.59 -4.04 -10.50
CA ALA A 133 -5.57 -4.72 -11.35
C ALA A 133 -6.86 -3.91 -11.56
N GLY A 134 -7.06 -2.82 -10.79
CA GLY A 134 -8.34 -2.10 -10.72
C GLY A 134 -8.84 -1.60 -12.06
N ASP A 135 -7.98 -1.00 -12.88
CA ASP A 135 -8.34 -0.50 -14.21
C ASP A 135 -8.81 -1.65 -15.12
N LYS A 136 -8.11 -2.80 -15.07
CA LYS A 136 -8.49 -4.00 -15.86
C LYS A 136 -9.77 -4.64 -15.36
N ILE A 137 -10.00 -4.62 -14.05
CA ILE A 137 -11.23 -5.13 -13.44
C ILE A 137 -12.41 -4.24 -13.87
N ILE A 138 -12.26 -2.92 -13.79
CA ILE A 138 -13.30 -1.98 -14.23
C ILE A 138 -13.56 -2.12 -15.72
N GLU A 139 -12.52 -2.22 -16.54
CA GLU A 139 -12.65 -2.45 -17.98
C GLU A 139 -13.41 -3.76 -18.26
N ALA A 140 -13.08 -4.84 -17.54
CA ALA A 140 -13.71 -6.14 -17.73
C ALA A 140 -15.19 -6.16 -17.32
N PHE A 141 -15.54 -5.52 -16.20
CA PHE A 141 -16.91 -5.48 -15.67
C PHE A 141 -17.70 -4.23 -16.08
N GLY A 142 -17.06 -3.27 -16.74
CA GLY A 142 -17.73 -2.14 -17.35
C GLY A 142 -18.57 -2.56 -18.58
N ASP A 143 -19.41 -1.66 -19.00
CA ASP A 143 -20.22 -1.75 -20.23
C ASP A 143 -19.77 -0.58 -21.12
N ALA A 144 -18.83 -0.85 -22.04
CA ALA A 144 -18.20 0.20 -22.81
C ALA A 144 -19.05 0.70 -23.99
N ASP A 145 -20.01 -0.10 -24.45
CA ASP A 145 -20.90 0.27 -25.57
C ASP A 145 -22.35 0.56 -25.14
N GLY A 146 -22.68 0.37 -23.87
CA GLY A 146 -23.97 0.74 -23.30
C GLY A 146 -25.10 -0.23 -23.62
N ASP A 147 -24.79 -1.48 -23.99
CA ASP A 147 -25.78 -2.49 -24.32
C ASP A 147 -26.32 -3.27 -23.10
N GLY A 148 -25.74 -3.03 -21.92
CA GLY A 148 -26.10 -3.66 -20.65
C GLY A 148 -25.37 -4.98 -20.39
N ILE A 149 -24.42 -5.38 -21.25
CA ILE A 149 -23.62 -6.58 -21.09
C ILE A 149 -22.19 -6.18 -20.65
N PRO A 150 -21.68 -6.67 -19.48
CA PRO A 150 -20.30 -6.40 -19.10
C PRO A 150 -19.30 -6.87 -20.16
N ASN A 151 -18.26 -6.08 -20.43
CA ASN A 151 -17.27 -6.32 -21.47
C ASN A 151 -16.64 -7.74 -21.43
N ILE A 152 -16.51 -8.34 -20.22
CA ILE A 152 -15.98 -9.69 -20.06
C ILE A 152 -16.89 -10.76 -20.66
N PHE A 153 -18.19 -10.50 -20.75
CA PHE A 153 -19.21 -11.42 -21.28
C PHE A 153 -19.69 -11.01 -22.67
N ASP A 154 -19.26 -9.81 -23.14
CA ASP A 154 -19.65 -9.29 -24.44
C ASP A 154 -18.76 -9.86 -25.56
N ALA A 155 -19.38 -10.66 -26.44
CA ALA A 155 -18.70 -11.27 -27.59
C ALA A 155 -18.29 -10.23 -28.67
N ASP A 156 -18.99 -9.10 -28.74
CA ASP A 156 -18.79 -8.07 -29.75
C ASP A 156 -17.79 -7.00 -29.29
N TYR A 157 -17.52 -6.86 -27.99
CA TYR A 157 -16.57 -5.92 -27.44
C TYR A 157 -15.18 -6.03 -28.08
N LYS A 158 -14.65 -7.25 -28.24
CA LYS A 158 -13.36 -7.50 -28.87
C LYS A 158 -13.34 -7.14 -30.35
N LYS A 159 -14.44 -7.33 -31.06
CA LYS A 159 -14.55 -6.97 -32.48
C LYS A 159 -14.59 -5.45 -32.66
N LYS A 160 -15.32 -4.73 -31.79
CA LYS A 160 -15.38 -3.26 -31.82
C LYS A 160 -14.02 -2.64 -31.49
N LEU A 161 -13.29 -3.14 -30.48
CA LEU A 161 -11.92 -2.69 -30.19
C LEU A 161 -10.99 -2.83 -31.41
N ILE A 162 -11.07 -3.93 -32.15
CA ILE A 162 -10.26 -4.15 -33.35
C ILE A 162 -10.63 -3.16 -34.45
N SER A 163 -11.94 -2.86 -34.63
CA SER A 163 -12.39 -1.91 -35.64
C SER A 163 -11.94 -0.47 -35.31
N TYR A 164 -12.06 -0.02 -34.08
CA TYR A 164 -11.54 1.31 -33.64
C TYR A 164 -10.03 1.42 -33.80
N ALA A 165 -9.28 0.38 -33.48
CA ALA A 165 -7.83 0.36 -33.67
C ALA A 165 -7.41 0.37 -35.15
N SER A 166 -8.24 -0.14 -36.04
CA SER A 166 -8.00 -0.09 -37.50
C SER A 166 -8.35 1.27 -38.09
N GLU A 167 -9.44 1.92 -37.65
CA GLU A 167 -9.86 3.24 -38.10
C GLU A 167 -8.88 4.34 -37.65
N THR A 168 -8.36 4.29 -36.44
CA THR A 168 -7.34 5.25 -35.95
C THR A 168 -6.00 5.14 -36.70
N LYS A 169 -5.66 4.00 -37.29
CA LYS A 169 -4.45 3.83 -38.11
C LYS A 169 -4.60 4.37 -39.53
N THR A 170 -5.82 4.57 -40.02
CA THR A 170 -6.06 5.06 -41.38
C THR A 170 -6.16 6.59 -41.46
N VAL A 171 -6.30 7.29 -40.33
CA VAL A 171 -6.19 8.76 -40.30
C VAL A 171 -4.72 9.14 -40.19
N ASN A 172 -4.03 9.09 -41.32
CA ASN A 172 -2.66 9.59 -41.49
C ASN A 172 -2.73 11.11 -41.69
N PRO A 173 -2.22 11.95 -40.77
CA PRO A 173 -2.18 13.39 -41.00
C PRO A 173 -0.91 13.75 -41.78
N SER A 174 -0.88 13.45 -43.06
CA SER A 174 0.19 13.95 -43.95
C SER A 174 -0.42 14.52 -45.19
N GLN A 175 -0.89 15.78 -45.08
CA GLN A 175 -0.79 16.73 -46.19
C GLN A 175 -0.62 18.14 -45.61
N PRO A 176 0.57 18.75 -45.71
CA PRO A 176 0.69 20.21 -45.73
C PRO A 176 0.37 20.71 -47.10
N SER A 177 -0.58 21.59 -47.20
CA SER A 177 -0.77 22.49 -48.36
C SER A 177 0.25 23.61 -48.36
#